data_08f24f5b99daad0f00f88c819411a8b2
#
_entry.id   08f24f5b99daad0f00f88c819411a8b2
#
_cell.length_a   1.000
_cell.length_b   1.000
_cell.length_c   1.000
_cell.angle_alpha   90.00
_cell.angle_beta   90.00
_cell.angle_gamma   90.00
#
_symmetry.space_group_name_H-M   'P 1'
#
loop_
_entity.id
_entity.type
_entity.pdbx_description
1 polymer ?
#
loop_
_entity_poly.entity_id
_entity_poly.type
_entity_poly.pdbx_seq_one_letter_code
_entity_poly.pdbx_strand_id
1 'polypeptide(L)'
;MNKTILLILLITCSFRVFSQTPDCGKFREGKFRIADTRAGVVTIAERKGMYQTESSEALKAVVRFKISWQDNCSYTLRLDKVIRNENRIDFPPSLEIRVKITETVAGGYTQQTTSSLTNGTYNVAVTKIN
;
A
#
# COMPACT_ATOMS: atom_id res chain seq x y z
N MET A 1 -63.57 31.82 -0.01
CA MET A 1 -62.23 31.95 -0.55
C MET A 1 -61.34 30.96 0.20
N ASN A 2 -61.09 29.83 -0.41
CA ASN A 2 -60.27 28.78 0.22
C ASN A 2 -58.83 28.98 -0.21
N LYS A 3 -57.97 29.37 0.73
CA LYS A 3 -56.55 29.40 0.54
C LYS A 3 -55.98 28.00 0.84
N THR A 4 -55.78 27.24 -0.20
CA THR A 4 -55.07 25.96 -0.11
C THR A 4 -53.59 26.25 0.04
N ILE A 5 -53.07 26.08 1.25
CA ILE A 5 -51.63 26.16 1.51
C ILE A 5 -51.01 24.83 1.05
N LEU A 6 -50.35 24.87 -0.09
CA LEU A 6 -49.56 23.75 -0.61
C LEU A 6 -48.27 23.65 0.19
N LEU A 7 -48.24 22.75 1.15
CA LEU A 7 -47.03 22.45 1.93
C LEU A 7 -46.10 21.57 1.08
N ILE A 8 -45.15 22.19 0.38
CA ILE A 8 -44.11 21.47 -0.34
C ILE A 8 -43.11 20.94 0.70
N LEU A 9 -43.25 19.65 1.01
CA LEU A 9 -42.30 18.94 1.84
C LEU A 9 -41.03 18.70 1.02
N LEU A 10 -40.04 19.56 1.18
CA LEU A 10 -38.68 19.35 0.63
C LEU A 10 -38.04 18.19 1.39
N ILE A 11 -38.15 17.00 0.83
CA ILE A 11 -37.41 15.84 1.29
C ILE A 11 -35.94 16.08 0.84
N THR A 12 -35.12 16.66 1.70
CA THR A 12 -33.67 16.71 1.53
C THR A 12 -33.14 15.31 1.74
N CYS A 13 -32.95 14.58 0.63
CA CYS A 13 -32.28 13.30 0.64
C CYS A 13 -30.80 13.57 0.93
N SER A 14 -30.44 13.54 2.21
CA SER A 14 -29.04 13.62 2.64
C SER A 14 -28.36 12.32 2.21
N PHE A 15 -27.74 12.33 1.03
CA PHE A 15 -26.84 11.26 0.63
C PHE A 15 -25.66 11.26 1.59
N ARG A 16 -25.71 10.37 2.56
CA ARG A 16 -24.52 10.08 3.35
C ARG A 16 -23.55 9.35 2.42
N VAL A 17 -22.56 10.08 1.93
CA VAL A 17 -21.42 9.49 1.28
C VAL A 17 -20.65 8.74 2.36
N PHE A 18 -20.91 7.44 2.47
CA PHE A 18 -20.09 6.57 3.27
C PHE A 18 -18.73 6.46 2.55
N SER A 19 -17.75 7.20 3.02
CA SER A 19 -16.35 6.93 2.68
C SER A 19 -16.03 5.54 3.22
N GLN A 20 -15.94 4.55 2.34
CA GLN A 20 -15.58 3.19 2.73
C GLN A 20 -14.11 3.20 3.17
N THR A 21 -13.87 2.83 4.44
CA THR A 21 -12.51 2.57 4.93
C THR A 21 -11.94 1.39 4.14
N PRO A 22 -10.69 1.49 3.61
CA PRO A 22 -10.08 0.39 2.91
C PRO A 22 -10.03 -0.89 3.75
N ASP A 23 -10.37 -2.03 3.15
CA ASP A 23 -10.24 -3.34 3.78
C ASP A 23 -8.81 -3.87 3.60
N CYS A 24 -7.92 -3.43 4.48
CA CYS A 24 -6.49 -3.74 4.42
C CYS A 24 -6.12 -5.07 5.10
N GLY A 25 -6.97 -5.60 5.96
CA GLY A 25 -6.67 -6.79 6.75
C GLY A 25 -6.33 -8.02 5.91
N LYS A 26 -6.98 -8.17 4.77
CA LYS A 26 -6.75 -9.28 3.81
C LYS A 26 -5.39 -9.23 3.12
N PHE A 27 -4.66 -8.13 3.25
CA PHE A 27 -3.34 -7.93 2.64
C PHE A 27 -2.18 -8.02 3.64
N ARG A 28 -2.45 -8.44 4.87
CA ARG A 28 -1.39 -8.58 5.88
C ARG A 28 -0.41 -9.70 5.58
N GLU A 29 -0.86 -10.75 4.94
CA GLU A 29 -0.02 -11.87 4.50
C GLU A 29 -0.30 -12.22 3.05
N GLY A 30 0.65 -12.86 2.41
CA GLY A 30 0.56 -13.33 1.05
C GLY A 30 1.72 -12.89 0.16
N LYS A 31 1.55 -13.15 -1.12
CA LYS A 31 2.50 -12.78 -2.15
C LYS A 31 1.90 -11.69 -3.04
N PHE A 32 2.70 -10.68 -3.32
CA PHE A 32 2.25 -9.46 -3.99
C PHE A 32 3.21 -9.08 -5.11
N ARG A 33 2.65 -8.56 -6.18
CA ARG A 33 3.39 -7.96 -7.27
C ARG A 33 3.29 -6.44 -7.15
N ILE A 34 4.42 -5.79 -6.99
CA ILE A 34 4.55 -4.34 -6.90
C ILE A 34 5.14 -3.85 -8.21
N ALA A 35 4.40 -3.05 -8.96
CA ALA A 35 4.86 -2.49 -10.23
C ALA A 35 5.15 -1.01 -10.06
N ASP A 36 6.41 -0.64 -9.98
CA ASP A 36 6.84 0.75 -10.01
C ASP A 36 7.04 1.18 -11.46
N THR A 37 6.04 1.83 -12.02
CA THR A 37 6.05 2.27 -13.43
C THR A 37 7.04 3.40 -13.69
N ARG A 38 7.45 4.16 -12.67
CA ARG A 38 8.44 5.24 -12.79
C ARG A 38 9.84 4.69 -13.03
N ALA A 39 10.19 3.65 -12.28
CA ALA A 39 11.49 2.98 -12.39
C ALA A 39 11.49 1.84 -13.42
N GLY A 40 10.32 1.42 -13.90
CA GLY A 40 10.18 0.25 -14.78
C GLY A 40 10.52 -1.06 -14.08
N VAL A 41 10.42 -1.11 -12.75
CA VAL A 41 10.82 -2.24 -11.93
C VAL A 41 9.61 -2.95 -11.36
N VAL A 42 9.61 -4.28 -11.46
CA VAL A 42 8.65 -5.15 -10.79
C VAL A 42 9.34 -5.83 -9.62
N THR A 43 8.72 -5.74 -8.46
CA THR A 43 9.15 -6.40 -7.23
C THR A 43 8.08 -7.38 -6.78
N ILE A 44 8.50 -8.58 -6.38
CA ILE A 44 7.63 -9.54 -5.71
C ILE A 44 7.88 -9.45 -4.20
N ALA A 45 6.84 -9.12 -3.46
CA ALA A 45 6.89 -9.05 -2.00
C ALA A 45 6.15 -10.25 -1.40
N GLU A 46 6.78 -10.94 -0.50
CA GLU A 46 6.17 -12.04 0.28
C GLU A 46 6.09 -11.63 1.75
N ARG A 47 4.87 -11.54 2.28
CA ARG A 47 4.60 -11.20 3.68
C ARG A 47 4.21 -12.43 4.45
N LYS A 48 4.97 -12.72 5.48
CA LYS A 48 4.71 -13.82 6.39
C LYS A 48 5.20 -13.46 7.79
N GLY A 49 4.28 -13.45 8.75
CA GLY A 49 4.59 -13.08 10.12
C GLY A 49 5.15 -11.66 10.22
N MET A 50 6.33 -11.52 10.78
CA MET A 50 7.00 -10.24 11.02
C MET A 50 7.91 -9.80 9.86
N TYR A 51 7.91 -10.51 8.74
CA TYR A 51 8.85 -10.25 7.65
C TYR A 51 8.15 -10.02 6.32
N GLN A 52 8.76 -9.14 5.54
CA GLN A 52 8.48 -8.99 4.12
C GLN A 52 9.77 -9.20 3.34
N THR A 53 9.77 -10.16 2.44
CA THR A 53 10.90 -10.42 1.55
C THR A 53 10.56 -9.89 0.17
N GLU A 54 11.41 -9.04 -0.36
CA GLU A 54 11.25 -8.45 -1.68
C GLU A 54 12.30 -8.98 -2.64
N SER A 55 11.86 -9.41 -3.81
CA SER A 55 12.69 -9.93 -4.89
C SER A 55 12.49 -9.12 -6.16
N SER A 56 13.55 -8.71 -6.80
CA SER A 56 13.53 -8.07 -8.11
C SER A 56 14.55 -8.72 -9.03
N GLU A 57 14.08 -9.32 -10.12
CA GLU A 57 14.98 -9.88 -11.14
C GLU A 57 15.70 -8.78 -11.92
N ALA A 58 15.05 -7.64 -12.18
CA ALA A 58 15.67 -6.51 -12.84
C ALA A 58 16.88 -5.95 -12.05
N LEU A 59 16.73 -5.89 -10.72
CA LEU A 59 17.79 -5.43 -9.82
C LEU A 59 18.75 -6.54 -9.38
N LYS A 60 18.42 -7.79 -9.66
CA LYS A 60 19.16 -8.98 -9.19
C LYS A 60 19.39 -8.94 -7.68
N ALA A 61 18.34 -8.61 -6.95
CA ALA A 61 18.38 -8.42 -5.51
C ALA A 61 17.21 -9.11 -4.82
N VAL A 62 17.49 -9.63 -3.63
CA VAL A 62 16.50 -10.14 -2.68
C VAL A 62 16.83 -9.53 -1.33
N VAL A 63 15.86 -8.87 -0.73
CA VAL A 63 16.02 -8.15 0.54
C VAL A 63 14.89 -8.52 1.48
N ARG A 64 15.21 -8.78 2.73
CA ARG A 64 14.23 -9.02 3.78
C ARG A 64 14.13 -7.83 4.71
N PHE A 65 12.89 -7.46 5.00
CA PHE A 65 12.54 -6.40 5.94
C PHE A 65 11.77 -6.96 7.13
N LYS A 66 11.94 -6.34 8.28
CA LYS A 66 10.96 -6.45 9.37
C LYS A 66 9.80 -5.53 9.08
N ILE A 67 8.57 -6.05 9.17
CA ILE A 67 7.34 -5.28 9.00
C ILE A 67 6.72 -4.96 10.35
N SER A 68 6.34 -3.71 10.53
CA SER A 68 5.66 -3.22 11.73
C SER A 68 4.40 -2.48 11.32
N TRP A 69 3.24 -2.98 11.72
CA TRP A 69 1.95 -2.37 11.42
C TRP A 69 1.62 -1.31 12.47
N GLN A 70 1.38 -0.06 12.04
CA GLN A 70 0.92 1.01 12.90
C GLN A 70 -0.60 1.00 13.06
N ASP A 71 -1.31 0.63 11.98
CA ASP A 71 -2.75 0.39 11.96
C ASP A 71 -3.08 -0.64 10.86
N ASN A 72 -4.36 -0.86 10.55
CA ASN A 72 -4.76 -1.85 9.56
C ASN A 72 -4.24 -1.56 8.13
N CYS A 73 -3.94 -0.31 7.82
CA CYS A 73 -3.60 0.14 6.48
C CYS A 73 -2.22 0.78 6.37
N SER A 74 -1.46 0.86 7.46
CA SER A 74 -0.15 1.53 7.48
C SER A 74 0.89 0.65 8.13
N TYR A 75 2.04 0.54 7.50
CA TYR A 75 3.16 -0.24 8.03
C TYR A 75 4.50 0.38 7.67
N THR A 76 5.50 -0.01 8.45
CA THR A 76 6.90 0.38 8.25
C THR A 76 7.72 -0.87 7.96
N LEU A 77 8.59 -0.77 6.98
CA LEU A 77 9.59 -1.79 6.66
C LEU A 77 10.96 -1.26 7.07
N ARG A 78 11.68 -2.04 7.89
CA ARG A 78 13.07 -1.77 8.24
C ARG A 78 13.95 -2.88 7.71
N LEU A 79 15.08 -2.51 7.11
CA LEU A 79 16.03 -3.47 6.58
C LEU A 79 16.44 -4.47 7.68
N ASP A 80 16.28 -5.75 7.38
CA ASP A 80 16.72 -6.84 8.24
C ASP A 80 17.94 -7.55 7.65
N LYS A 81 17.84 -7.99 6.39
CA LYS A 81 18.90 -8.75 5.75
C LYS A 81 18.89 -8.57 4.23
N VAL A 82 20.05 -8.33 3.65
CA VAL A 82 20.27 -8.44 2.20
C VAL A 82 20.63 -9.89 1.89
N ILE A 83 19.75 -10.60 1.17
CA ILE A 83 19.90 -12.03 0.89
C ILE A 83 20.68 -12.26 -0.40
N ARG A 84 20.38 -11.47 -1.45
CA ARG A 84 21.04 -11.49 -2.75
C ARG A 84 21.23 -10.06 -3.23
N ASN A 85 22.39 -9.74 -3.75
CA ASN A 85 22.69 -8.41 -4.27
C ASN A 85 23.82 -8.48 -5.32
N GLU A 86 23.49 -8.98 -6.51
CA GLU A 86 24.48 -9.20 -7.55
C GLU A 86 24.97 -7.88 -8.17
N ASN A 87 24.09 -6.88 -8.24
CA ASN A 87 24.44 -5.56 -8.79
C ASN A 87 25.08 -4.62 -7.77
N ARG A 88 25.35 -5.10 -6.55
CA ARG A 88 25.99 -4.32 -5.48
C ARG A 88 25.27 -3.00 -5.19
N ILE A 89 23.93 -3.05 -5.14
CA ILE A 89 23.12 -1.92 -4.75
C ILE A 89 23.41 -1.57 -3.29
N ASP A 90 23.54 -0.29 -2.99
CA ASP A 90 23.71 0.17 -1.62
C ASP A 90 22.39 0.11 -0.87
N PHE A 91 22.33 -0.76 0.13
CA PHE A 91 21.21 -0.85 1.08
C PHE A 91 21.72 -0.45 2.47
N PRO A 92 21.61 0.82 2.84
CA PRO A 92 22.10 1.25 4.15
C PRO A 92 21.33 0.57 5.27
N PRO A 93 21.97 0.22 6.39
CA PRO A 93 21.34 -0.42 7.54
C PRO A 93 20.17 0.39 8.12
N SER A 94 20.17 1.70 7.91
CA SER A 94 19.14 2.63 8.36
C SER A 94 17.94 2.73 7.41
N LEU A 95 17.91 1.95 6.33
CA LEU A 95 16.82 1.97 5.36
C LEU A 95 15.49 1.70 6.03
N GLU A 96 14.60 2.64 5.91
CA GLU A 96 13.22 2.56 6.39
C GLU A 96 12.26 2.97 5.27
N ILE A 97 11.24 2.18 5.06
CA ILE A 97 10.19 2.43 4.07
C ILE A 97 8.86 2.49 4.82
N ARG A 98 8.12 3.57 4.65
CA ARG A 98 6.79 3.75 5.22
C ARG A 98 5.77 3.60 4.12
N VAL A 99 4.75 2.80 4.39
CA VAL A 99 3.70 2.47 3.44
C VAL A 99 2.34 2.74 4.05
N LYS A 100 1.49 3.41 3.28
CA LYS A 100 0.08 3.60 3.59
C LYS A 100 -0.76 3.07 2.43
N ILE A 101 -1.63 2.11 2.71
CA ILE A 101 -2.63 1.63 1.75
C ILE A 101 -3.74 2.67 1.70
N THR A 102 -3.95 3.25 0.53
CA THR A 102 -4.90 4.36 0.34
C THR A 102 -6.21 3.92 -0.28
N GLU A 103 -6.17 2.85 -1.08
CA GLU A 103 -7.33 2.32 -1.77
C GLU A 103 -7.19 0.81 -1.92
N THR A 104 -8.28 0.08 -1.71
CA THR A 104 -8.34 -1.37 -1.94
C THR A 104 -9.33 -1.68 -3.06
N VAL A 105 -8.95 -2.65 -3.89
CA VAL A 105 -9.77 -3.18 -4.97
C VAL A 105 -9.81 -4.71 -4.88
N ALA A 106 -10.60 -5.35 -5.73
CA ALA A 106 -10.56 -6.80 -5.82
C ALA A 106 -9.15 -7.26 -6.26
N GLY A 107 -8.49 -8.06 -5.43
CA GLY A 107 -7.18 -8.64 -5.74
C GLY A 107 -5.98 -7.70 -5.60
N GLY A 108 -6.14 -6.50 -5.03
CA GLY A 108 -5.01 -5.59 -4.89
C GLY A 108 -5.31 -4.28 -4.18
N TYR A 109 -4.36 -3.40 -4.22
CA TYR A 109 -4.48 -2.08 -3.59
C TYR A 109 -3.51 -1.07 -4.21
N THR A 110 -3.75 0.20 -3.92
CA THR A 110 -2.80 1.29 -4.15
C THR A 110 -2.17 1.69 -2.83
N GLN A 111 -0.89 1.94 -2.84
CA GLN A 111 -0.16 2.40 -1.67
C GLN A 111 0.59 3.70 -1.94
N GLN A 112 0.74 4.51 -0.90
CA GLN A 112 1.70 5.58 -0.83
C GLN A 112 2.95 5.07 -0.14
N THR A 113 4.11 5.31 -0.74
CA THR A 113 5.40 4.86 -0.22
C THR A 113 6.31 6.04 -0.01
N THR A 114 6.94 6.10 1.16
CA THR A 114 7.98 7.07 1.52
C THR A 114 9.21 6.29 1.96
N SER A 115 10.39 6.68 1.50
CA SER A 115 11.65 6.03 1.85
C SER A 115 12.59 7.01 2.54
N SER A 116 13.39 6.52 3.49
CA SER A 116 14.47 7.31 4.11
C SER A 116 15.61 7.67 3.13
N LEU A 117 15.66 7.02 1.96
CA LEU A 117 16.68 7.28 0.93
C LEU A 117 16.32 8.38 -0.05
N THR A 118 15.04 8.71 -0.17
CA THR A 118 14.54 9.65 -1.17
C THR A 118 13.58 10.64 -0.55
N ASN A 119 13.52 11.84 -1.12
CA ASN A 119 12.49 12.81 -0.80
C ASN A 119 11.24 12.54 -1.64
N GLY A 120 10.07 12.71 -1.03
CA GLY A 120 8.79 12.61 -1.70
C GLY A 120 8.03 11.32 -1.39
N THR A 121 6.79 11.33 -1.83
CA THR A 121 5.83 10.24 -1.65
C THR A 121 5.42 9.73 -3.02
N TYR A 122 5.39 8.42 -3.15
CA TYR A 122 5.07 7.76 -4.41
C TYR A 122 3.83 6.89 -4.27
N ASN A 123 2.98 6.90 -5.29
CA ASN A 123 1.83 6.01 -5.39
C ASN A 123 2.19 4.81 -6.26
N VAL A 124 1.94 3.63 -5.75
CA VAL A 124 2.26 2.38 -6.44
C VAL A 124 1.06 1.43 -6.37
N ALA A 125 0.77 0.78 -7.50
CA ALA A 125 -0.24 -0.27 -7.56
C ALA A 125 0.35 -1.62 -7.17
N VAL A 126 -0.38 -2.37 -6.35
CA VAL A 126 0.01 -3.68 -5.83
C VAL A 126 -1.09 -4.69 -6.13
N THR A 127 -0.70 -5.83 -6.68
CA THR A 127 -1.61 -6.94 -6.97
C THR A 127 -1.26 -8.12 -6.09
N LYS A 128 -2.26 -8.69 -5.42
CA LYS A 128 -2.08 -9.94 -4.68
C LYS A 128 -2.07 -11.11 -5.67
N ILE A 129 -1.02 -11.91 -5.64
CA ILE A 129 -0.83 -13.04 -6.57
C ILE A 129 -0.93 -14.40 -5.89
N ASN A 130 -0.91 -14.42 -4.56
CA ASN A 130 -1.16 -15.63 -3.78
C ASN A 130 -1.50 -15.32 -2.30
#